data_d86bf6c01b2af93a85c707c7448d295d
#
_entry.id   d86bf6c01b2af93a85c707c7448d295d
#
_cell.length_a   1.000
_cell.length_b   1.000
_cell.length_c   1.000
_cell.angle_alpha   90.00
_cell.angle_beta   90.00
_cell.angle_gamma   90.00
#
_symmetry.space_group_name_H-M   'P 1'
#
loop_
_entity.id
_entity.type
_entity.pdbx_description
1 polymer ?
#
loop_
_entity_poly.entity_id
_entity_poly.type
_entity_poly.pdbx_seq_one_letter_code
_entity_poly.pdbx_strand_id
1 'polypeptide(L)'
;MNISIKPDINTLRASTIAGIDFVLNSGTISANTMTITDTVNILPDFSQGTNANVYMLENIFITSTGQVVSPNGKLPVVSKSLTWEATPSINDSGNIDIYMSKLSYQDFASGFWYEGFGKILDEKYFNAAGRALSIFDKIDIIEDESEFRHIMSSLGGNIYANINQREETIKGIFDTSLNVLQNSENNTKENVKINVIAGKGEVT
;
A
#
# COMPACT_ATOMS: atom_id res chain seq x y z
N MET A 1 6.35 -10.50 19.13
CA MET A 1 7.71 -10.05 18.72
C MET A 1 7.62 -9.40 17.36
N ASN A 2 8.25 -8.24 17.13
CA ASN A 2 8.29 -7.60 15.81
C ASN A 2 9.67 -7.79 15.22
N ILE A 3 9.72 -8.23 13.96
CA ILE A 3 10.97 -8.45 13.23
C ILE A 3 10.87 -7.68 11.90
N SER A 4 11.80 -6.75 11.69
CA SER A 4 11.98 -6.14 10.38
C SER A 4 12.87 -7.03 9.53
N ILE A 5 12.37 -7.44 8.38
CA ILE A 5 13.11 -8.25 7.41
C ILE A 5 13.43 -7.39 6.21
N LYS A 6 14.72 -7.19 5.96
CA LYS A 6 15.21 -6.55 4.75
C LYS A 6 15.84 -7.61 3.86
N PRO A 7 15.17 -7.98 2.76
CA PRO A 7 15.73 -8.91 1.79
C PRO A 7 17.03 -8.34 1.19
N ASP A 8 18.03 -9.18 1.04
CA ASP A 8 19.23 -8.82 0.30
C ASP A 8 19.01 -9.09 -1.19
N ILE A 9 18.69 -8.05 -1.93
CA ILE A 9 18.40 -8.13 -3.37
C ILE A 9 19.61 -8.64 -4.18
N ASN A 10 20.82 -8.48 -3.68
CA ASN A 10 22.02 -9.01 -4.37
C ASN A 10 22.06 -10.54 -4.33
N THR A 11 21.26 -11.15 -3.46
CA THR A 11 21.12 -12.61 -3.36
C THR A 11 19.90 -13.15 -4.10
N LEU A 12 19.18 -12.28 -4.83
CA LEU A 12 18.01 -12.66 -5.61
C LEU A 12 18.37 -13.76 -6.61
N ARG A 13 17.70 -14.88 -6.50
CA ARG A 13 17.83 -15.98 -7.46
C ARG A 13 16.46 -16.54 -7.81
N ALA A 14 16.31 -16.95 -9.07
CA ALA A 14 15.11 -17.64 -9.51
C ALA A 14 14.93 -18.94 -8.70
N SER A 15 13.70 -19.19 -8.25
CA SER A 15 13.39 -20.41 -7.53
C SER A 15 13.23 -21.60 -8.47
N THR A 16 13.67 -22.77 -8.02
CA THR A 16 13.35 -24.05 -8.65
C THR A 16 12.12 -24.71 -8.04
N ILE A 17 11.55 -24.12 -6.99
CA ILE A 17 10.38 -24.61 -6.27
C ILE A 17 9.12 -24.09 -6.97
N ALA A 18 8.20 -25.00 -7.27
CA ALA A 18 6.94 -24.63 -7.94
C ALA A 18 6.13 -23.64 -7.08
N GLY A 19 5.63 -22.58 -7.72
CA GLY A 19 4.81 -21.55 -7.07
C GLY A 19 5.61 -20.47 -6.34
N ILE A 20 6.95 -20.51 -6.39
CA ILE A 20 7.82 -19.49 -5.83
C ILE A 20 8.62 -18.86 -6.97
N ASP A 21 8.54 -17.53 -7.09
CA ASP A 21 9.23 -16.82 -8.17
C ASP A 21 10.72 -16.67 -7.86
N PHE A 22 11.04 -16.23 -6.66
CA PHE A 22 12.41 -15.93 -6.25
C PHE A 22 12.72 -16.40 -4.84
N VAL A 23 13.99 -16.61 -4.61
CA VAL A 23 14.59 -16.88 -3.31
C VAL A 23 15.58 -15.77 -2.98
N LEU A 24 15.54 -15.28 -1.75
CA LEU A 24 16.39 -14.20 -1.24
C LEU A 24 16.97 -14.60 0.11
N ASN A 25 18.17 -14.15 0.38
CA ASN A 25 18.69 -14.14 1.74
C ASN A 25 18.17 -12.90 2.48
N SER A 26 18.14 -12.98 3.78
CA SER A 26 17.85 -11.86 4.68
C SER A 26 18.66 -11.99 5.96
N GLY A 27 18.44 -11.07 6.90
CA GLY A 27 18.97 -11.24 8.24
C GLY A 27 18.41 -12.51 8.90
N THR A 28 19.24 -13.26 9.61
CA THR A 28 18.86 -14.49 10.30
C THR A 28 18.92 -14.32 11.81
N ILE A 29 18.02 -15.01 12.52
CA ILE A 29 18.07 -15.16 13.97
C ILE A 29 18.55 -16.58 14.26
N SER A 30 19.70 -16.69 14.92
CA SER A 30 20.32 -17.98 15.22
C SER A 30 20.40 -18.23 16.72
N ALA A 31 20.05 -19.44 17.15
CA ALA A 31 20.14 -19.88 18.54
C ALA A 31 20.40 -21.38 18.60
N ASN A 32 20.90 -21.89 19.76
CA ASN A 32 21.04 -23.33 19.94
C ASN A 32 19.69 -24.02 19.93
N THR A 33 18.74 -23.46 20.66
CA THR A 33 17.34 -23.91 20.71
C THR A 33 16.45 -22.69 20.58
N MET A 34 15.31 -22.85 19.93
CA MET A 34 14.35 -21.76 19.76
C MET A 34 12.93 -22.26 20.03
N THR A 35 12.22 -21.54 20.89
CA THR A 35 10.80 -21.77 21.14
C THR A 35 10.04 -20.49 20.86
N ILE A 36 9.10 -20.54 19.92
CA ILE A 36 8.26 -19.42 19.55
C ILE A 36 6.90 -19.64 20.22
N THR A 37 6.64 -18.89 21.29
CA THR A 37 5.42 -19.00 22.12
C THR A 37 4.34 -18.02 21.75
N ASP A 38 4.69 -16.95 21.04
CA ASP A 38 3.81 -15.84 20.74
C ASP A 38 3.99 -15.40 19.28
N THR A 39 3.07 -14.58 18.78
CA THR A 39 3.06 -14.11 17.39
C THR A 39 4.33 -13.34 17.03
N VAL A 40 4.95 -13.76 15.95
CA VAL A 40 6.06 -13.07 15.30
C VAL A 40 5.50 -12.23 14.15
N ASN A 41 5.58 -10.93 14.30
CA ASN A 41 5.17 -9.99 13.26
C ASN A 41 6.37 -9.69 12.36
N ILE A 42 6.21 -9.94 11.08
CA ILE A 42 7.20 -9.65 10.05
C ILE A 42 6.85 -8.31 9.41
N LEU A 43 7.79 -7.37 9.47
CA LEU A 43 7.73 -6.13 8.70
C LEU A 43 8.60 -6.30 7.46
N PRO A 44 8.02 -6.56 6.28
CA PRO A 44 8.80 -6.66 5.06
C PRO A 44 9.27 -5.27 4.64
N ASP A 45 10.54 -5.16 4.29
CA ASP A 45 11.12 -3.99 3.63
C ASP A 45 11.57 -4.38 2.23
N PHE A 46 10.67 -4.27 1.28
CA PHE A 46 10.91 -4.58 -0.14
C PHE A 46 11.37 -3.37 -0.95
N SER A 47 11.89 -2.35 -0.32
CA SER A 47 12.25 -1.05 -0.90
C SER A 47 13.26 -1.08 -2.06
N GLN A 48 13.57 -2.23 -2.62
CA GLN A 48 14.55 -2.40 -3.69
C GLN A 48 14.04 -3.14 -4.93
N GLY A 49 12.72 -3.20 -5.11
CA GLY A 49 12.19 -3.55 -6.41
C GLY A 49 12.18 -5.03 -6.74
N THR A 50 11.67 -5.80 -5.85
CA THR A 50 11.39 -7.20 -6.11
C THR A 50 9.94 -7.33 -6.53
N ASN A 51 9.64 -7.26 -7.81
CA ASN A 51 8.29 -7.35 -8.34
C ASN A 51 7.92 -8.81 -8.63
N ALA A 52 7.58 -9.58 -7.59
CA ALA A 52 7.18 -10.98 -7.73
C ALA A 52 5.89 -11.27 -6.96
N ASN A 53 5.22 -12.37 -7.28
CA ASN A 53 4.06 -12.82 -6.54
C ASN A 53 4.45 -13.49 -5.22
N VAL A 54 5.51 -14.29 -5.25
CA VAL A 54 5.96 -15.05 -4.09
C VAL A 54 7.49 -15.02 -3.97
N TYR A 55 7.96 -14.62 -2.81
CA TYR A 55 9.36 -14.77 -2.42
C TYR A 55 9.50 -15.81 -1.33
N MET A 56 10.62 -16.52 -1.35
CA MET A 56 11.09 -17.29 -0.21
C MET A 56 12.28 -16.57 0.44
N LEU A 57 12.14 -16.23 1.70
CA LEU A 57 13.22 -15.74 2.56
C LEU A 57 13.81 -16.92 3.30
N GLU A 58 15.03 -17.30 2.92
CA GLU A 58 15.66 -18.50 3.47
C GLU A 58 16.22 -18.29 4.87
N ASN A 59 16.08 -19.32 5.69
CA ASN A 59 16.76 -19.46 6.97
C ASN A 59 16.60 -18.25 7.91
N ILE A 60 15.37 -17.75 8.05
CA ILE A 60 15.06 -16.63 8.94
C ILE A 60 15.34 -17.02 10.40
N PHE A 61 14.97 -18.25 10.78
CA PHE A 61 15.30 -18.79 12.08
C PHE A 61 16.15 -20.05 11.93
N ILE A 62 17.32 -20.04 12.55
CA ILE A 62 18.28 -21.13 12.50
C ILE A 62 18.50 -21.67 13.92
N THR A 63 18.43 -22.99 14.09
CA THR A 63 18.80 -23.64 15.34
C THR A 63 19.87 -24.70 15.12
N SER A 64 20.83 -24.83 16.06
CA SER A 64 21.84 -25.86 15.99
C SER A 64 21.27 -27.27 16.25
N THR A 65 20.10 -27.38 16.84
CA THR A 65 19.38 -28.63 17.04
C THR A 65 18.51 -29.04 15.87
N GLY A 66 18.39 -28.18 14.86
CA GLY A 66 17.53 -28.39 13.70
C GLY A 66 16.03 -28.36 14.02
N GLN A 67 15.64 -27.77 15.15
CA GLN A 67 14.23 -27.70 15.55
C GLN A 67 13.88 -26.31 16.12
N VAL A 68 12.92 -25.68 15.49
CA VAL A 68 12.18 -24.55 16.06
C VAL A 68 10.85 -25.09 16.57
N VAL A 69 10.60 -24.92 17.87
CA VAL A 69 9.42 -25.47 18.52
C VAL A 69 8.37 -24.39 18.72
N SER A 70 7.13 -24.73 18.40
CA SER A 70 5.96 -23.95 18.77
C SER A 70 5.03 -24.79 19.65
N PRO A 71 4.48 -24.25 20.75
CA PRO A 71 3.60 -24.99 21.67
C PRO A 71 2.38 -25.62 20.99
N ASN A 72 1.91 -25.04 19.90
CA ASN A 72 0.72 -25.48 19.19
C ASN A 72 1.03 -26.18 17.85
N GLY A 73 2.30 -26.51 17.59
CA GLY A 73 2.73 -27.13 16.32
C GLY A 73 2.63 -26.23 15.10
N LYS A 74 2.12 -25.01 15.26
CA LYS A 74 2.08 -23.97 14.20
C LYS A 74 2.98 -22.82 14.61
N LEU A 75 3.81 -22.38 13.69
CA LEU A 75 4.62 -21.19 13.90
C LEU A 75 3.73 -19.95 13.72
N PRO A 76 3.53 -19.14 14.77
CA PRO A 76 2.63 -17.99 14.72
C PRO A 76 3.33 -16.79 14.07
N VAL A 77 3.54 -16.86 12.76
CA VAL A 77 4.15 -15.79 11.96
C VAL A 77 3.07 -15.09 11.16
N VAL A 78 3.07 -13.77 11.16
CA VAL A 78 2.14 -12.93 10.35
C VAL A 78 2.88 -11.76 9.74
N SER A 79 2.46 -11.33 8.56
CA SER A 79 2.95 -10.09 7.94
C SER A 79 2.32 -8.88 8.62
N LYS A 80 3.10 -7.83 8.80
CA LYS A 80 2.62 -6.51 9.17
C LYS A 80 2.19 -5.68 7.97
N SER A 81 2.70 -5.98 6.79
CA SER A 81 2.20 -5.36 5.57
C SER A 81 0.78 -5.84 5.25
N LEU A 82 -0.09 -4.91 4.94
CA LEU A 82 -1.46 -5.21 4.51
C LEU A 82 -1.49 -5.99 3.19
N THR A 83 -0.56 -5.72 2.29
CA THR A 83 -0.54 -6.25 0.92
C THR A 83 0.34 -7.48 0.72
N TRP A 84 0.89 -8.02 1.81
CA TRP A 84 1.70 -9.23 1.81
C TRP A 84 1.30 -10.18 2.92
N GLU A 85 1.21 -11.45 2.58
CA GLU A 85 1.00 -12.53 3.54
C GLU A 85 2.34 -13.22 3.84
N ALA A 86 2.59 -13.53 5.11
CA ALA A 86 3.77 -14.27 5.56
C ALA A 86 3.39 -15.67 6.00
N THR A 87 3.94 -16.69 5.35
CA THR A 87 3.71 -18.10 5.69
C THR A 87 5.04 -18.77 6.05
N PRO A 88 5.20 -19.24 7.30
CA PRO A 88 6.41 -19.95 7.70
C PRO A 88 6.41 -21.40 7.19
N SER A 89 7.58 -21.92 6.88
CA SER A 89 7.81 -23.32 6.53
C SER A 89 9.09 -23.84 7.16
N ILE A 90 9.06 -25.07 7.59
CA ILE A 90 10.25 -25.78 8.11
C ILE A 90 10.93 -26.43 6.91
N ASN A 91 12.20 -26.12 6.69
CA ASN A 91 12.99 -26.73 5.63
C ASN A 91 13.64 -28.06 6.09
N ASP A 92 14.30 -28.75 5.17
CA ASP A 92 14.93 -30.06 5.42
C ASP A 92 16.01 -30.04 6.52
N SER A 93 16.59 -28.88 6.79
CA SER A 93 17.56 -28.67 7.87
C SER A 93 16.91 -28.36 9.22
N GLY A 94 15.56 -28.27 9.27
CA GLY A 94 14.80 -27.90 10.47
C GLY A 94 14.81 -26.40 10.77
N ASN A 95 15.35 -25.59 9.87
CA ASN A 95 15.30 -24.12 9.94
C ASN A 95 13.96 -23.61 9.40
N ILE A 96 13.64 -22.34 9.68
CA ILE A 96 12.42 -21.71 9.21
C ILE A 96 12.73 -20.80 8.02
N ASP A 97 12.07 -21.08 6.93
CA ASP A 97 11.91 -20.20 5.78
C ASP A 97 10.58 -19.44 5.88
N ILE A 98 10.50 -18.25 5.32
CA ILE A 98 9.26 -17.48 5.26
C ILE A 98 8.92 -17.22 3.81
N TYR A 99 7.73 -17.64 3.41
CA TYR A 99 7.15 -17.32 2.13
C TYR A 99 6.35 -16.03 2.26
N MET A 100 6.69 -15.05 1.43
CA MET A 100 5.98 -13.80 1.33
C MET A 100 5.17 -13.82 0.04
N SER A 101 3.84 -13.82 0.18
CA SER A 101 2.92 -13.86 -0.95
C SER A 101 2.24 -12.51 -1.13
N LYS A 102 2.28 -11.97 -2.35
CA LYS A 102 1.64 -10.70 -2.69
C LYS A 102 0.12 -10.87 -2.70
N LEU A 103 -0.57 -9.97 -2.03
CA LEU A 103 -2.02 -9.84 -2.10
C LEU A 103 -2.40 -8.74 -3.11
N SER A 104 -3.58 -8.87 -3.73
CA SER A 104 -4.06 -7.92 -4.74
C SER A 104 -4.39 -6.57 -4.12
N TYR A 105 -3.95 -5.48 -4.70
CA TYR A 105 -4.38 -4.13 -4.33
C TYR A 105 -5.88 -3.93 -4.59
N GLN A 106 -6.41 -4.57 -5.64
CA GLN A 106 -7.83 -4.50 -5.97
C GLN A 106 -8.71 -5.03 -4.84
N ASP A 107 -8.28 -6.10 -4.15
CA ASP A 107 -9.07 -6.71 -3.08
C ASP A 107 -9.29 -5.73 -1.91
N PHE A 108 -8.27 -4.96 -1.56
CA PHE A 108 -8.37 -3.91 -0.53
C PHE A 108 -9.10 -2.65 -1.01
N ALA A 109 -9.19 -2.44 -2.32
CA ALA A 109 -9.90 -1.33 -2.94
C ALA A 109 -11.36 -1.68 -3.29
N SER A 110 -11.77 -2.93 -3.11
CA SER A 110 -13.09 -3.42 -3.52
C SER A 110 -14.23 -2.68 -2.81
N GLY A 111 -15.24 -2.30 -3.59
CA GLY A 111 -16.39 -1.53 -3.12
C GLY A 111 -16.13 -0.02 -2.97
N PHE A 112 -14.94 0.47 -3.25
CA PHE A 112 -14.62 1.90 -3.26
C PHE A 112 -14.51 2.44 -4.69
N TRP A 113 -14.71 3.75 -4.85
CA TRP A 113 -14.65 4.40 -6.16
C TRP A 113 -13.30 4.25 -6.89
N TYR A 114 -12.22 3.94 -6.15
CA TYR A 114 -10.87 3.73 -6.68
C TYR A 114 -10.54 2.23 -6.93
N GLU A 115 -11.52 1.32 -6.88
CA GLU A 115 -11.32 -0.12 -7.15
C GLU A 115 -10.65 -0.37 -8.50
N GLY A 116 -11.11 0.34 -9.55
CA GLY A 116 -10.49 0.25 -10.87
C GLY A 116 -9.02 0.69 -10.90
N PHE A 117 -8.64 1.62 -10.01
CA PHE A 117 -7.25 2.02 -9.85
C PHE A 117 -6.43 0.92 -9.15
N GLY A 118 -6.98 0.24 -8.15
CA GLY A 118 -6.36 -0.94 -7.52
C GLY A 118 -6.00 -2.02 -8.56
N LYS A 119 -6.93 -2.33 -9.46
CA LYS A 119 -6.69 -3.24 -10.57
C LYS A 119 -5.54 -2.80 -11.50
N ILE A 120 -5.48 -1.50 -11.84
CA ILE A 120 -4.39 -0.97 -12.67
C ILE A 120 -3.05 -1.10 -11.94
N LEU A 121 -3.00 -0.89 -10.64
CA LEU A 121 -1.77 -1.10 -9.85
C LEU A 121 -1.31 -2.55 -9.92
N ASP A 122 -2.21 -3.53 -9.75
CA ASP A 122 -1.87 -4.95 -9.87
C ASP A 122 -1.30 -5.28 -11.26
N GLU A 123 -1.92 -4.79 -12.33
CA GLU A 123 -1.45 -4.98 -13.71
C GLU A 123 -0.06 -4.36 -13.97
N LYS A 124 0.26 -3.26 -13.30
CA LYS A 124 1.53 -2.54 -13.48
C LYS A 124 2.63 -2.99 -12.54
N TYR A 125 2.29 -3.69 -11.48
CA TYR A 125 3.22 -4.08 -10.42
C TYR A 125 4.48 -4.78 -10.96
N PHE A 126 4.31 -5.82 -11.79
CA PHE A 126 5.42 -6.64 -12.31
C PHE A 126 6.35 -5.91 -13.28
N ASN A 127 5.87 -4.84 -13.89
CA ASN A 127 6.63 -4.06 -14.88
C ASN A 127 7.01 -2.68 -14.33
N ALA A 128 6.85 -2.46 -13.03
CA ALA A 128 7.15 -1.18 -12.43
C ALA A 128 8.66 -0.89 -12.46
N ALA A 129 9.00 0.34 -12.79
CA ALA A 129 10.37 0.83 -12.79
C ALA A 129 10.44 2.30 -12.38
N GLY A 130 11.58 2.74 -11.90
CA GLY A 130 11.83 4.13 -11.53
C GLY A 130 10.85 4.65 -10.48
N ARG A 131 10.14 5.74 -10.77
CA ARG A 131 9.20 6.36 -9.82
C ARG A 131 8.00 5.46 -9.49
N ALA A 132 7.52 4.66 -10.43
CA ALA A 132 6.42 3.74 -10.19
C ALA A 132 6.81 2.72 -9.12
N LEU A 133 8.03 2.20 -9.19
CA LEU A 133 8.56 1.27 -8.21
C LEU A 133 8.53 1.87 -6.80
N SER A 134 9.00 3.11 -6.63
CA SER A 134 8.99 3.78 -5.33
C SER A 134 7.59 4.03 -4.75
N ILE A 135 6.55 4.02 -5.57
CA ILE A 135 5.16 4.07 -5.12
C ILE A 135 4.76 2.72 -4.54
N PHE A 136 5.04 1.64 -5.25
CA PHE A 136 4.74 0.29 -4.78
C PHE A 136 5.50 -0.04 -3.48
N ASP A 137 6.79 0.32 -3.40
CA ASP A 137 7.58 0.15 -2.17
C ASP A 137 6.91 0.82 -0.96
N LYS A 138 6.31 1.99 -1.16
CA LYS A 138 5.59 2.70 -0.08
C LYS A 138 4.24 2.07 0.25
N ILE A 139 3.51 1.57 -0.74
CA ILE A 139 2.23 0.90 -0.51
C ILE A 139 2.47 -0.44 0.21
N ASP A 140 3.52 -1.14 -0.16
CA ASP A 140 3.81 -2.48 0.35
C ASP A 140 4.32 -2.52 1.80
N ILE A 141 4.66 -1.39 2.40
CA ILE A 141 5.00 -1.30 3.83
C ILE A 141 3.84 -0.82 4.71
N ILE A 142 2.68 -0.51 4.14
CA ILE A 142 1.52 -0.03 4.90
C ILE A 142 0.96 -1.16 5.75
N GLU A 143 0.74 -0.88 7.04
CA GLU A 143 0.20 -1.83 8.00
C GLU A 143 -1.30 -1.62 8.26
N ASP A 144 -1.80 -0.41 8.02
CA ASP A 144 -3.15 0.02 8.36
C ASP A 144 -4.04 0.22 7.13
N GLU A 145 -5.24 -0.37 7.19
CA GLU A 145 -6.21 -0.32 6.09
C GLU A 145 -6.72 1.11 5.81
N SER A 146 -6.84 1.93 6.84
CA SER A 146 -7.30 3.33 6.69
C SER A 146 -6.22 4.17 5.98
N GLU A 147 -4.95 3.96 6.31
CA GLU A 147 -3.83 4.59 5.62
C GLU A 147 -3.78 4.14 4.14
N PHE A 148 -3.94 2.85 3.88
CA PHE A 148 -4.03 2.32 2.52
C PHE A 148 -5.15 2.99 1.72
N ARG A 149 -6.35 3.09 2.27
CA ARG A 149 -7.50 3.73 1.64
C ARG A 149 -7.24 5.21 1.34
N HIS A 150 -6.63 5.92 2.28
CA HIS A 150 -6.26 7.32 2.08
C HIS A 150 -5.27 7.49 0.93
N ILE A 151 -4.24 6.67 0.86
CA ILE A 151 -3.24 6.70 -0.21
C ILE A 151 -3.87 6.33 -1.55
N MET A 152 -4.68 5.28 -1.62
CA MET A 152 -5.38 4.85 -2.83
C MET A 152 -6.32 5.94 -3.36
N SER A 153 -7.08 6.58 -2.48
CA SER A 153 -7.95 7.69 -2.82
C SER A 153 -7.16 8.89 -3.38
N SER A 154 -6.03 9.21 -2.77
CA SER A 154 -5.17 10.31 -3.20
C SER A 154 -4.52 10.02 -4.56
N LEU A 155 -3.99 8.82 -4.75
CA LEU A 155 -3.37 8.40 -6.02
C LEU A 155 -4.41 8.22 -7.14
N GLY A 156 -5.63 7.79 -6.81
CA GLY A 156 -6.73 7.62 -7.75
C GLY A 156 -7.31 8.95 -8.27
N GLY A 157 -6.84 10.09 -7.78
CA GLY A 157 -7.18 11.41 -8.32
C GLY A 157 -8.26 12.18 -7.55
N ASN A 158 -8.56 11.82 -6.31
CA ASN A 158 -9.50 12.56 -5.47
C ASN A 158 -9.16 14.07 -5.38
N ILE A 159 -7.88 14.41 -5.36
CA ILE A 159 -7.43 15.80 -5.36
C ILE A 159 -7.92 16.55 -6.61
N TYR A 160 -7.87 15.90 -7.78
CA TYR A 160 -8.31 16.52 -9.05
C TYR A 160 -9.83 16.62 -9.12
N ALA A 161 -10.57 15.63 -8.63
CA ALA A 161 -12.04 15.70 -8.54
C ALA A 161 -12.48 16.88 -7.67
N ASN A 162 -11.82 17.11 -6.53
CA ASN A 162 -12.09 18.24 -5.66
C ASN A 162 -11.75 19.60 -6.32
N ILE A 163 -10.73 19.67 -7.17
CA ILE A 163 -10.41 20.91 -7.91
C ILE A 163 -11.51 21.24 -8.90
N ASN A 164 -11.94 20.26 -9.70
CA ASN A 164 -13.03 20.45 -10.67
C ASN A 164 -14.34 20.86 -9.98
N GLN A 165 -14.69 20.24 -8.88
CA GLN A 165 -15.87 20.61 -8.11
C GLN A 165 -15.78 22.03 -7.54
N ARG A 166 -14.60 22.48 -7.13
CA ARG A 166 -14.37 23.87 -6.69
C ARG A 166 -14.51 24.85 -7.86
N GLU A 167 -13.97 24.52 -9.02
CA GLU A 167 -14.11 25.34 -10.23
C GLU A 167 -15.57 25.49 -10.64
N GLU A 168 -16.34 24.40 -10.65
CA GLU A 168 -17.77 24.44 -10.95
C GLU A 168 -18.56 25.26 -9.91
N THR A 169 -18.23 25.15 -8.64
CA THR A 169 -18.85 25.94 -7.57
C THR A 169 -18.56 27.44 -7.76
N ILE A 170 -17.29 27.79 -8.01
CA ILE A 170 -16.89 29.20 -8.25
C ILE A 170 -17.59 29.72 -9.47
N LYS A 171 -17.63 28.99 -10.58
CA LYS A 171 -18.34 29.36 -11.80
C LYS A 171 -19.83 29.60 -11.52
N GLY A 172 -20.48 28.70 -10.78
CA GLY A 172 -21.89 28.85 -10.42
C GLY A 172 -22.16 30.12 -9.59
N ILE A 173 -21.26 30.48 -8.67
CA ILE A 173 -21.34 31.72 -7.91
C ILE A 173 -21.21 32.94 -8.82
N PHE A 174 -20.24 32.95 -9.74
CA PHE A 174 -20.06 34.03 -10.71
C PHE A 174 -21.26 34.18 -11.64
N ASP A 175 -21.76 33.09 -12.20
CA ASP A 175 -22.91 33.09 -13.11
C ASP A 175 -24.18 33.63 -12.40
N THR A 176 -24.41 33.19 -11.16
CA THR A 176 -25.52 33.68 -10.33
C THR A 176 -25.40 35.20 -10.08
N SER A 177 -24.20 35.64 -9.72
CA SER A 177 -23.95 37.06 -9.44
C SER A 177 -24.07 37.93 -10.66
N LEU A 178 -23.61 37.50 -11.82
CA LEU A 178 -23.79 38.17 -13.11
C LEU A 178 -25.28 38.27 -13.48
N ASN A 179 -26.04 37.17 -13.31
CA ASN A 179 -27.47 37.18 -13.56
C ASN A 179 -28.22 38.19 -12.69
N VAL A 180 -27.88 38.29 -11.39
CA VAL A 180 -28.45 39.28 -10.49
C VAL A 180 -28.12 40.69 -10.93
N LEU A 181 -26.88 40.96 -11.37
CA LEU A 181 -26.46 42.28 -11.87
C LEU A 181 -27.16 42.64 -13.18
N GLN A 182 -27.33 41.68 -14.11
CA GLN A 182 -27.99 41.88 -15.38
C GLN A 182 -29.49 42.13 -15.26
N ASN A 183 -30.14 41.41 -14.35
CA ASN A 183 -31.59 41.45 -14.16
C ASN A 183 -32.05 42.51 -13.14
N SER A 184 -31.13 43.21 -12.48
CA SER A 184 -31.53 44.33 -11.60
C SER A 184 -32.04 45.49 -12.42
N GLU A 185 -33.28 45.95 -12.14
CA GLU A 185 -33.89 47.10 -12.82
C GLU A 185 -33.08 48.39 -12.63
N ASN A 186 -32.89 49.10 -13.71
CA ASN A 186 -32.15 50.35 -13.74
C ASN A 186 -33.06 51.54 -13.94
N ASN A 187 -33.19 52.35 -12.95
CA ASN A 187 -33.96 53.60 -13.02
C ASN A 187 -33.12 54.87 -13.31
N THR A 188 -31.82 54.71 -13.53
CA THR A 188 -30.91 55.86 -13.75
C THR A 188 -30.08 55.70 -15.01
N LYS A 189 -29.71 56.83 -15.63
CA LYS A 189 -28.95 56.86 -16.91
C LYS A 189 -27.48 56.50 -16.76
N GLU A 190 -26.93 56.53 -15.55
CA GLU A 190 -25.55 56.16 -15.27
C GLU A 190 -25.54 55.12 -14.13
N ASN A 191 -25.10 53.92 -14.44
CA ASN A 191 -25.12 52.81 -13.49
C ASN A 191 -23.75 52.16 -13.34
N VAL A 192 -23.22 52.21 -12.14
CA VAL A 192 -22.16 51.32 -11.68
C VAL A 192 -22.78 50.28 -10.75
N LYS A 193 -22.76 49.02 -11.16
CA LYS A 193 -23.24 47.91 -10.34
C LYS A 193 -22.05 47.20 -9.72
N ILE A 194 -22.04 47.14 -8.42
CA ILE A 194 -21.02 46.42 -7.66
C ILE A 194 -21.70 45.30 -6.88
N ASN A 195 -21.23 44.07 -7.09
CA ASN A 195 -21.62 42.93 -6.29
C ASN A 195 -20.41 42.40 -5.53
N VAL A 196 -20.52 42.25 -4.22
CA VAL A 196 -19.47 41.68 -3.38
C VAL A 196 -19.86 40.26 -3.05
N ILE A 197 -19.02 39.33 -3.49
CA ILE A 197 -19.21 37.90 -3.26
C ILE A 197 -18.22 37.46 -2.16
N ALA A 198 -18.75 36.96 -1.07
CA ALA A 198 -17.95 36.32 -0.03
C ALA A 198 -18.36 34.85 0.10
N GLY A 199 -17.43 33.95 -0.08
CA GLY A 199 -17.64 32.50 0.11
C GLY A 199 -16.69 31.94 1.16
N LYS A 200 -17.23 31.14 2.08
CA LYS A 200 -16.44 30.33 3.01
C LYS A 200 -16.51 28.88 2.55
N GLY A 201 -15.40 28.32 2.10
CA GLY A 201 -15.30 26.89 1.77
C GLY A 201 -14.84 26.12 3.00
N GLU A 202 -15.62 25.14 3.42
CA GLU A 202 -15.16 24.11 4.36
C GLU A 202 -14.70 22.91 3.55
N VAL A 203 -13.50 22.41 3.88
CA VAL A 203 -12.94 21.17 3.33
C VAL A 203 -13.19 20.09 4.36
N THR A 204 -14.04 19.14 4.04
CA THR A 204 -14.24 17.90 4.79
C THR A 204 -13.39 16.80 4.19
#